data_77ad763b1f83007b7728c43a1496a4e0
#
_entry.id   77ad763b1f83007b7728c43a1496a4e0
#
_cell.length_a   1.000
_cell.length_b   1.000
_cell.length_c   1.000
_cell.angle_alpha   90.00
_cell.angle_beta   90.00
_cell.angle_gamma   90.00
#
_symmetry.space_group_name_H-M   'P 1'
#
loop_
_entity.id
_entity.type
_entity.pdbx_description
1 polymer ?
#
loop_
_entity_poly.entity_id
_entity_poly.type
_entity_poly.pdbx_seq_one_letter_code
_entity_poly.pdbx_strand_id
1 'polypeptide(L)'
;MAITRFDPFREFVNLHDRLNRAFGDVYVRDEDVTSRGGWTPPVDIYETEGKDLVLKAELPDMVREDIEVTVEHNTLRLKGTKKALAEVKEEQYRRVERNYGTFSRSFTLPSTVDASKVSAEYKNGVLTVTLPFREEARPRTINVDVAA
;
A
#
# COMPACT_ATOMS: atom_id res chain seq x y z
N MET A 1 -26.58 36.57 8.24
CA MET A 1 -25.19 36.17 8.58
C MET A 1 -25.16 34.68 8.79
N ALA A 2 -24.51 33.95 7.92
CA ALA A 2 -24.35 32.53 8.08
C ALA A 2 -23.13 32.27 8.98
N ILE A 3 -23.33 31.69 10.16
CA ILE A 3 -22.26 31.27 11.06
C ILE A 3 -21.71 29.99 10.51
N THR A 4 -20.57 30.05 9.83
CA THR A 4 -19.82 28.87 9.41
C THR A 4 -19.19 28.23 10.66
N ARG A 5 -19.72 27.10 11.09
CA ARG A 5 -19.09 26.32 12.16
C ARG A 5 -17.74 25.84 11.67
N PHE A 6 -16.70 26.34 12.31
CA PHE A 6 -15.33 25.83 12.12
C PHE A 6 -15.25 24.43 12.73
N ASP A 7 -15.06 23.41 11.87
CA ASP A 7 -14.85 22.03 12.27
C ASP A 7 -13.39 21.66 12.02
N PRO A 8 -12.53 21.67 13.03
CA PRO A 8 -11.09 21.42 12.88
C PRO A 8 -10.79 19.98 12.42
N PHE A 9 -11.67 19.02 12.73
CA PHE A 9 -11.49 17.64 12.28
C PHE A 9 -11.73 17.49 10.78
N ARG A 10 -12.67 18.22 10.23
CA ARG A 10 -12.96 18.22 8.79
C ARG A 10 -11.85 18.88 7.98
N GLU A 11 -11.23 19.93 8.52
CA GLU A 11 -10.06 20.55 7.90
C GLU A 11 -8.81 19.65 7.98
N PHE A 12 -8.63 18.93 9.08
CA PHE A 12 -7.52 17.98 9.24
C PHE A 12 -7.65 16.81 8.26
N VAL A 13 -8.84 16.23 8.09
CA VAL A 13 -9.10 15.18 7.08
C VAL A 13 -8.87 15.70 5.67
N ASN A 14 -9.35 16.92 5.36
CA ASN A 14 -9.13 17.54 4.06
C ASN A 14 -7.65 17.89 3.80
N LEU A 15 -6.90 18.26 4.83
CA LEU A 15 -5.45 18.50 4.72
C LEU A 15 -4.69 17.20 4.50
N HIS A 16 -5.06 16.15 5.21
CA HIS A 16 -4.49 14.81 5.04
C HIS A 16 -4.77 14.26 3.63
N ASP A 17 -5.98 14.43 3.12
CA ASP A 17 -6.34 14.05 1.75
C ASP A 17 -5.63 14.90 0.69
N ARG A 18 -5.39 16.18 0.95
CA ARG A 18 -4.61 17.07 0.07
C ARG A 18 -3.12 16.71 0.07
N LEU A 19 -2.57 16.37 1.24
CA LEU A 19 -1.21 15.87 1.36
C LEU A 19 -1.06 14.52 0.66
N ASN A 20 -1.97 13.57 0.88
CA ASN A 20 -1.97 12.30 0.20
C ASN A 20 -2.10 12.44 -1.33
N ARG A 21 -2.89 13.40 -1.83
CA ARG A 21 -2.96 13.71 -3.27
C ARG A 21 -1.68 14.37 -3.77
N ALA A 22 -1.09 15.30 -3.02
CA ALA A 22 0.11 16.00 -3.43
C ALA A 22 1.35 15.09 -3.44
N PHE A 23 1.41 14.12 -2.52
CA PHE A 23 2.50 13.14 -2.44
C PHE A 23 2.19 11.85 -3.21
N GLY A 24 0.92 11.46 -3.34
CA GLY A 24 0.50 10.25 -4.07
C GLY A 24 0.72 10.33 -5.58
N ASP A 25 0.65 11.53 -6.17
CA ASP A 25 0.88 11.74 -7.59
C ASP A 25 2.38 11.63 -7.99
N VAL A 26 3.31 11.66 -7.01
CA VAL A 26 4.75 11.67 -7.30
C VAL A 26 5.37 10.28 -7.23
N TYR A 27 4.84 9.35 -6.40
CA TYR A 27 5.53 8.09 -6.13
C TYR A 27 4.73 6.81 -6.45
N VAL A 28 3.48 6.69 -5.99
CA VAL A 28 2.67 5.47 -6.22
C VAL A 28 1.19 5.84 -6.34
N ARG A 29 0.57 5.48 -7.45
CA ARG A 29 -0.85 5.67 -7.70
C ARG A 29 -1.60 4.35 -7.51
N ASP A 30 -2.68 4.37 -6.72
CA ASP A 30 -3.60 3.23 -6.60
C ASP A 30 -4.61 3.31 -7.76
N GLU A 31 -4.42 2.47 -8.80
CA GLU A 31 -5.19 2.57 -10.04
C GLU A 31 -6.45 1.73 -10.05
N ASP A 32 -6.48 0.64 -9.26
CA ASP A 32 -7.59 -0.30 -9.25
C ASP A 32 -7.81 -0.87 -7.85
N VAL A 33 -8.82 -0.37 -7.15
CA VAL A 33 -9.30 -0.99 -5.92
C VAL A 33 -10.54 -1.81 -6.26
N THR A 34 -10.36 -3.11 -6.47
CA THR A 34 -11.48 -4.02 -6.64
C THR A 34 -11.60 -4.97 -5.44
N SER A 35 -12.73 -4.90 -4.78
CA SER A 35 -13.06 -5.81 -3.69
C SER A 35 -14.43 -6.42 -3.91
N ARG A 36 -14.49 -7.76 -3.91
CA ARG A 36 -15.74 -8.50 -3.83
C ARG A 36 -15.96 -8.91 -2.38
N GLY A 37 -17.02 -8.41 -1.78
CA GLY A 37 -17.31 -8.65 -0.37
C GLY A 37 -17.01 -7.44 0.55
N GLY A 38 -16.65 -6.28 -0.03
CA GLY A 38 -16.53 -5.02 0.73
C GLY A 38 -15.29 -4.88 1.61
N TRP A 39 -14.26 -5.72 1.42
CA TRP A 39 -13.01 -5.61 2.16
C TRP A 39 -11.85 -5.18 1.27
N THR A 40 -11.17 -4.12 1.72
CA THR A 40 -9.94 -3.64 1.11
C THR A 40 -8.88 -3.53 2.20
N PRO A 41 -7.73 -4.21 2.08
CA PRO A 41 -6.68 -4.13 3.09
C PRO A 41 -6.11 -2.72 3.18
N PRO A 42 -5.92 -2.18 4.39
CA PRO A 42 -5.16 -0.95 4.60
C PRO A 42 -3.72 -1.12 4.15
N VAL A 43 -3.15 -0.08 3.55
CA VAL A 43 -1.78 -0.08 3.04
C VAL A 43 -1.08 1.22 3.40
N ASP A 44 0.14 1.11 3.90
CA ASP A 44 1.09 2.20 4.02
C ASP A 44 2.19 2.06 2.99
N ILE A 45 2.60 3.16 2.37
CA ILE A 45 3.73 3.22 1.44
C ILE A 45 4.66 4.34 1.89
N TYR A 46 5.94 4.02 2.08
CA TYR A 46 6.94 4.98 2.54
C TYR A 46 8.32 4.67 1.96
N GLU A 47 9.18 5.68 1.94
CA GLU A 47 10.58 5.55 1.55
C GLU A 47 11.46 5.42 2.79
N THR A 48 12.40 4.46 2.76
CA THR A 48 13.38 4.26 3.83
C THR A 48 14.54 5.25 3.73
N GLU A 49 15.34 5.38 4.80
CA GLU A 49 16.59 6.15 4.75
C GLU A 49 17.56 5.62 3.69
N GLY A 50 17.53 4.31 3.41
CA GLY A 50 18.30 3.65 2.35
C GLY A 50 17.80 3.90 0.94
N LYS A 51 16.74 4.75 0.79
CA LYS A 51 16.12 5.08 -0.49
C LYS A 51 15.41 3.90 -1.17
N ASP A 52 14.91 2.94 -0.39
CA ASP A 52 14.03 1.89 -0.90
C ASP A 52 12.57 2.27 -0.62
N LEU A 53 11.67 2.00 -1.55
CA LEU A 53 10.25 2.14 -1.33
C LEU A 53 9.71 0.89 -0.63
N VAL A 54 8.92 1.06 0.42
CA VAL A 54 8.34 -0.05 1.17
C VAL A 54 6.82 0.10 1.21
N LEU A 55 6.12 -0.98 0.83
CA LEU A 55 4.68 -1.10 0.98
C LEU A 55 4.39 -2.09 2.11
N LYS A 56 3.54 -1.70 3.04
CA LYS A 56 2.99 -2.59 4.08
C LYS A 56 1.49 -2.70 3.93
N ALA A 57 0.98 -3.93 3.87
CA ALA A 57 -0.46 -4.21 3.80
C ALA A 57 -0.89 -5.05 5.01
N GLU A 58 -1.99 -4.66 5.64
CA GLU A 58 -2.59 -5.44 6.72
C GLU A 58 -3.47 -6.55 6.17
N LEU A 59 -3.04 -7.79 6.33
CA LEU A 59 -3.70 -9.00 5.85
C LEU A 59 -3.92 -10.00 6.99
N PRO A 60 -4.60 -9.61 8.08
CA PRO A 60 -4.74 -10.47 9.25
C PRO A 60 -5.55 -11.72 8.93
N ASP A 61 -5.13 -12.84 9.53
CA ASP A 61 -5.82 -14.14 9.41
C ASP A 61 -5.89 -14.67 7.96
N MET A 62 -4.83 -14.43 7.19
CA MET A 62 -4.63 -15.02 5.87
C MET A 62 -3.46 -15.99 5.90
N VAL A 63 -3.46 -16.95 4.99
CA VAL A 63 -2.32 -17.82 4.73
C VAL A 63 -1.59 -17.33 3.49
N ARG A 64 -0.28 -17.64 3.40
CA ARG A 64 0.56 -17.18 2.30
C ARG A 64 0.03 -17.56 0.92
N GLU A 65 -0.56 -18.75 0.82
CA GLU A 65 -1.12 -19.32 -0.40
C GLU A 65 -2.32 -18.54 -0.95
N ASP A 66 -2.98 -17.77 -0.10
CA ASP A 66 -4.11 -16.92 -0.45
C ASP A 66 -3.70 -15.47 -0.77
N ILE A 67 -2.38 -15.19 -0.84
CA ILE A 67 -1.80 -13.88 -1.14
C ILE A 67 -0.94 -13.98 -2.41
N GLU A 68 -1.24 -13.13 -3.39
CA GLU A 68 -0.49 -13.01 -4.64
C GLU A 68 0.06 -11.60 -4.78
N VAL A 69 1.36 -11.50 -5.06
CA VAL A 69 2.06 -10.24 -5.34
C VAL A 69 2.72 -10.36 -6.69
N THR A 70 2.41 -9.47 -7.62
CA THR A 70 3.01 -9.42 -8.94
C THR A 70 3.49 -8.02 -9.29
N VAL A 71 4.57 -7.92 -10.08
CA VAL A 71 5.06 -6.65 -10.63
C VAL A 71 5.19 -6.81 -12.12
N GLU A 72 4.40 -6.04 -12.87
CA GLU A 72 4.42 -6.01 -14.33
C GLU A 72 4.27 -4.57 -14.81
N HIS A 73 5.05 -4.19 -15.82
CA HIS A 73 4.94 -2.87 -16.48
C HIS A 73 4.87 -1.69 -15.50
N ASN A 74 5.76 -1.68 -14.51
CA ASN A 74 5.77 -0.69 -13.43
C ASN A 74 4.50 -0.66 -12.58
N THR A 75 3.74 -1.74 -12.54
CA THR A 75 2.56 -1.87 -11.70
C THR A 75 2.77 -3.01 -10.70
N LEU A 76 2.71 -2.68 -9.42
CA LEU A 76 2.63 -3.67 -8.34
C LEU A 76 1.16 -4.03 -8.13
N ARG A 77 0.83 -5.30 -8.28
CA ARG A 77 -0.51 -5.80 -8.00
C ARG A 77 -0.49 -6.72 -6.79
N LEU A 78 -1.38 -6.43 -5.85
CA LEU A 78 -1.62 -7.23 -4.66
C LEU A 78 -3.03 -7.78 -4.73
N LYS A 79 -3.15 -9.11 -4.75
CA LYS A 79 -4.44 -9.82 -4.72
C LYS A 79 -4.47 -10.80 -3.57
N GLY A 80 -5.67 -11.11 -3.11
CA GLY A 80 -5.85 -12.17 -2.13
C GLY A 80 -7.30 -12.49 -1.86
N THR A 81 -7.50 -13.59 -1.10
CA THR A 81 -8.81 -14.02 -0.65
C THR A 81 -8.77 -14.31 0.83
N LYS A 82 -9.47 -13.50 1.61
CA LYS A 82 -9.66 -13.74 3.04
C LYS A 82 -10.87 -14.64 3.23
N LYS A 83 -10.62 -15.87 3.61
CA LYS A 83 -11.66 -16.91 3.75
C LYS A 83 -12.39 -16.77 5.08
N ALA A 84 -13.70 -16.96 5.06
CA ALA A 84 -14.48 -17.17 6.28
C ALA A 84 -14.17 -18.55 6.89
N LEU A 85 -14.48 -18.72 8.17
CA LEU A 85 -14.32 -20.00 8.86
C LEU A 85 -15.27 -21.03 8.25
N ALA A 86 -14.74 -22.02 7.54
CA ALA A 86 -15.53 -23.06 6.88
C ALA A 86 -16.29 -23.98 7.86
N GLU A 87 -15.80 -24.07 9.10
CA GLU A 87 -16.34 -24.94 10.14
C GLU A 87 -17.56 -24.35 10.86
N VAL A 88 -17.81 -23.02 10.69
CA VAL A 88 -18.90 -22.31 11.39
C VAL A 88 -20.02 -22.04 10.41
N LYS A 89 -21.18 -22.62 10.65
CA LYS A 89 -22.37 -22.38 9.84
C LYS A 89 -22.93 -20.98 10.12
N GLU A 90 -23.57 -20.39 9.12
CA GLU A 90 -24.13 -19.02 9.18
C GLU A 90 -25.06 -18.83 10.39
N GLU A 91 -25.91 -19.83 10.69
CA GLU A 91 -26.83 -19.84 11.83
C GLU A 91 -26.15 -19.85 13.21
N GLN A 92 -24.87 -20.21 13.29
CA GLN A 92 -24.11 -20.27 14.53
C GLN A 92 -23.49 -18.91 14.91
N TYR A 93 -23.40 -17.98 13.96
CA TYR A 93 -22.89 -16.64 14.25
C TYR A 93 -23.88 -15.85 15.11
N ARG A 94 -23.36 -15.16 16.11
CA ARG A 94 -24.11 -14.20 16.95
C ARG A 94 -23.79 -12.76 16.57
N ARG A 95 -22.61 -12.55 15.99
CA ARG A 95 -22.15 -11.26 15.50
C ARG A 95 -21.09 -11.49 14.42
N VAL A 96 -21.16 -10.73 13.33
CA VAL A 96 -20.18 -10.73 12.25
C VAL A 96 -19.73 -9.29 12.02
N GLU A 97 -18.49 -8.99 12.38
CA GLU A 97 -17.87 -7.68 12.20
C GLU A 97 -16.59 -7.79 11.34
N ARG A 98 -16.08 -9.00 11.19
CA ARG A 98 -14.90 -9.27 10.37
C ARG A 98 -15.29 -9.29 8.89
N ASN A 99 -14.46 -8.68 8.08
CA ASN A 99 -14.63 -8.66 6.64
C ASN A 99 -13.93 -9.86 6.00
N TYR A 100 -14.56 -10.45 4.99
CA TYR A 100 -14.06 -11.57 4.20
C TYR A 100 -14.22 -11.29 2.71
N GLY A 101 -13.60 -12.10 1.88
CA GLY A 101 -13.75 -12.04 0.44
C GLY A 101 -12.43 -11.77 -0.28
N THR A 102 -12.53 -11.59 -1.59
CA THR A 102 -11.39 -11.29 -2.46
C THR A 102 -11.13 -9.79 -2.55
N PHE A 103 -9.87 -9.42 -2.62
CA PHE A 103 -9.44 -8.06 -2.91
C PHE A 103 -8.41 -8.05 -4.02
N SER A 104 -8.30 -6.92 -4.71
CA SER A 104 -7.22 -6.61 -5.63
C SER A 104 -6.89 -5.14 -5.51
N ARG A 105 -5.60 -4.84 -5.34
CA ARG A 105 -5.07 -3.47 -5.34
C ARG A 105 -3.91 -3.38 -6.32
N SER A 106 -3.86 -2.29 -7.07
CA SER A 106 -2.81 -2.03 -8.05
C SER A 106 -2.17 -0.68 -7.79
N PHE A 107 -0.85 -0.65 -7.76
CA PHE A 107 -0.06 0.55 -7.47
C PHE A 107 0.91 0.80 -8.61
N THR A 108 0.83 1.96 -9.25
CA THR A 108 1.83 2.38 -10.24
C THR A 108 3.13 2.72 -9.55
N LEU A 109 4.19 2.07 -9.95
CA LEU A 109 5.53 2.25 -9.40
C LEU A 109 6.31 3.29 -10.23
N PRO A 110 7.16 4.10 -9.57
CA PRO A 110 8.13 4.92 -10.29
C PRO A 110 9.01 4.07 -11.21
N SER A 111 9.36 4.59 -12.37
CA SER A 111 10.29 3.92 -13.31
C SER A 111 11.70 3.70 -12.72
N THR A 112 12.00 4.38 -11.62
CA THR A 112 13.22 4.26 -10.85
C THR A 112 13.30 2.99 -10.00
N VAL A 113 12.18 2.28 -9.80
CA VAL A 113 12.15 1.00 -9.07
C VAL A 113 12.77 -0.11 -9.92
N ASP A 114 13.62 -0.92 -9.29
CA ASP A 114 14.17 -2.13 -9.88
C ASP A 114 13.24 -3.32 -9.63
N ALA A 115 12.37 -3.60 -10.59
CA ALA A 115 11.41 -4.69 -10.50
C ALA A 115 12.05 -6.08 -10.29
N SER A 116 13.30 -6.26 -10.72
CA SER A 116 14.01 -7.54 -10.58
C SER A 116 14.48 -7.84 -9.15
N LYS A 117 14.54 -6.80 -8.31
CA LYS A 117 15.00 -6.87 -6.92
C LYS A 117 13.88 -6.72 -5.90
N VAL A 118 12.64 -6.73 -6.34
CA VAL A 118 11.47 -6.66 -5.45
C VAL A 118 11.40 -7.93 -4.60
N SER A 119 11.19 -7.74 -3.30
CA SER A 119 11.00 -8.82 -2.35
C SER A 119 9.74 -8.61 -1.52
N ALA A 120 9.14 -9.70 -1.04
CA ALA A 120 7.95 -9.67 -0.22
C ALA A 120 8.10 -10.64 0.96
N GLU A 121 7.74 -10.18 2.15
CA GLU A 121 7.71 -10.96 3.38
C GLU A 121 6.33 -10.84 4.03
N TYR A 122 5.73 -11.97 4.43
CA TYR A 122 4.49 -11.99 5.18
C TYR A 122 4.73 -12.52 6.58
N LYS A 123 4.46 -11.68 7.59
CA LYS A 123 4.69 -12.01 9.00
C LYS A 123 3.68 -11.31 9.89
N ASN A 124 3.15 -12.04 10.86
CA ASN A 124 2.22 -11.50 11.88
C ASN A 124 0.98 -10.79 11.28
N GLY A 125 0.47 -11.28 10.14
CA GLY A 125 -0.67 -10.67 9.48
C GLY A 125 -0.34 -9.41 8.67
N VAL A 126 0.93 -9.08 8.49
CA VAL A 126 1.38 -7.94 7.69
C VAL A 126 2.25 -8.42 6.54
N LEU A 127 1.88 -8.03 5.33
CA LEU A 127 2.70 -8.18 4.14
C LEU A 127 3.58 -6.95 3.99
N THR A 128 4.89 -7.14 3.92
CA THR A 128 5.87 -6.09 3.62
C THR A 128 6.47 -6.36 2.25
N VAL A 129 6.32 -5.42 1.32
CA VAL A 129 6.94 -5.47 -0.01
C VAL A 129 8.01 -4.40 -0.08
N THR A 130 9.26 -4.82 -0.33
CA THR A 130 10.41 -3.91 -0.49
C THR A 130 10.71 -3.75 -1.98
N LEU A 131 10.78 -2.53 -2.42
CA LEU A 131 10.89 -2.08 -3.80
C LEU A 131 12.15 -1.20 -3.93
N PRO A 132 13.34 -1.79 -4.17
CA PRO A 132 14.57 -1.03 -4.28
C PRO A 132 14.59 -0.13 -5.51
N PHE A 133 15.20 1.03 -5.41
CA PHE A 133 15.48 1.85 -6.58
C PHE A 133 16.72 1.35 -7.33
N ARG A 134 16.73 1.55 -8.63
CA ARG A 134 17.90 1.30 -9.48
C ARG A 134 19.08 2.14 -9.02
N GLU A 135 20.27 1.59 -9.06
CA GLU A 135 21.49 2.30 -8.62
C GLU A 135 21.71 3.61 -9.37
N GLU A 136 21.37 3.66 -10.66
CA GLU A 136 21.47 4.85 -11.51
C GLU A 136 20.50 5.97 -11.09
N ALA A 137 19.41 5.62 -10.39
CA ALA A 137 18.44 6.59 -9.88
C ALA A 137 18.77 7.12 -8.49
N ARG A 138 19.79 6.57 -7.83
CA ARG A 138 20.23 7.05 -6.51
C ARG A 138 21.01 8.37 -6.65
N PRO A 139 20.79 9.36 -5.77
CA PRO A 139 21.57 10.59 -5.77
C PRO A 139 23.06 10.30 -5.64
N ARG A 140 23.87 10.86 -6.54
CA ARG A 140 25.33 10.81 -6.45
C ARG A 140 25.84 12.12 -5.86
N THR A 141 26.69 12.03 -4.85
CA THR A 141 27.45 13.17 -4.38
C THR A 141 28.57 13.48 -5.40
N ILE A 142 28.55 14.67 -5.96
CA ILE A 142 29.62 15.13 -6.85
C ILE A 142 30.59 15.97 -6.01
N ASN A 143 31.82 15.53 -5.91
CA ASN A 143 32.88 16.36 -5.32
C ASN A 143 33.23 17.47 -6.28
N VAL A 144 33.23 18.71 -5.79
CA VAL A 144 33.68 19.88 -6.56
C VAL A 144 35.14 20.13 -6.22
N ASP A 145 36.01 19.89 -7.19
CA ASP A 145 37.40 20.25 -7.06
C ASP A 145 37.54 21.75 -7.32
N VAL A 146 38.16 22.47 -6.38
CA VAL A 146 38.47 23.87 -6.54
C VAL A 146 39.80 23.95 -7.31
N ALA A 147 39.75 24.39 -8.56
CA ALA A 147 40.95 24.71 -9.31
C ALA A 147 41.62 25.95 -8.67
N ALA A 148 42.88 25.80 -8.33
CA ALA A 148 43.69 26.90 -7.80
C ALA A 148 43.99 27.96 -8.88
#